data_72587da1a7c29e9d4fcb6ed28887e2bf
#
_entry.id   72587da1a7c29e9d4fcb6ed28887e2bf
#
_cell.length_a   1.000
_cell.length_b   1.000
_cell.length_c   1.000
_cell.angle_alpha   90.00
_cell.angle_beta   90.00
_cell.angle_gamma   90.00
#
_symmetry.space_group_name_H-M   'P 1'
#
loop_
_entity.id
_entity.type
_entity.pdbx_description
1 polymer ?
#
loop_
_entity_poly.entity_id
_entity_poly.type
_entity_poly.pdbx_seq_one_letter_code
_entity_poly.pdbx_strand_id
1 'polypeptide(L)'
;KAFAAGADFVMIGGMLAGHDECDGEIKDGKMEFYGMASETAMDRHKVPHREYRGVEGKTVSVPYRGPVNNTIIDILSGIRSACTYVGAKRLKSLSKCATFVRVNNTHNTIYGNA
;
A
#
# COMPACT_ATOMS: atom_id res chain seq x y z
N LYS A 1 1.55 10.53 5.23
CA LYS A 1 0.29 11.20 5.60
C LYS A 1 -0.35 10.55 6.84
N ALA A 2 -0.47 9.22 6.86
CA ALA A 2 -1.08 8.50 7.98
C ALA A 2 -0.32 8.73 9.30
N PHE A 3 0.98 8.58 9.29
CA PHE A 3 1.81 8.84 10.48
C PHE A 3 1.78 10.31 10.90
N ALA A 4 1.80 11.23 9.95
CA ALA A 4 1.67 12.66 10.26
C ALA A 4 0.31 13.00 10.88
N ALA A 5 -0.75 12.27 10.52
CA ALA A 5 -2.07 12.41 11.13
C ALA A 5 -2.20 11.73 12.50
N GLY A 6 -1.18 11.03 12.97
CA GLY A 6 -1.14 10.43 14.29
C GLY A 6 -1.32 8.91 14.34
N ALA A 7 -1.25 8.23 13.21
CA ALA A 7 -1.30 6.77 13.20
C ALA A 7 -0.08 6.16 13.89
N ASP A 8 -0.29 5.13 14.71
CA ASP A 8 0.77 4.33 15.31
C ASP A 8 1.19 3.20 14.37
N PHE A 9 0.24 2.66 13.61
CA PHE A 9 0.44 1.60 12.63
C PHE A 9 -0.31 1.95 11.35
N VAL A 10 0.20 1.48 10.23
CA VAL A 10 -0.44 1.68 8.92
C VAL A 10 -0.61 0.32 8.26
N MET A 11 -1.85 -0.03 7.93
CA MET A 11 -2.15 -1.21 7.14
C MET A 11 -1.98 -0.87 5.66
N ILE A 12 -1.17 -1.67 4.97
CA ILE A 12 -0.94 -1.56 3.53
C ILE A 12 -1.26 -2.88 2.84
N GLY A 13 -1.58 -2.83 1.58
CA GLY A 13 -1.91 -4.01 0.78
C GLY A 13 -1.28 -3.89 -0.60
N GLY A 14 -1.92 -3.19 -1.53
CA GLY A 14 -1.46 -3.03 -2.90
C GLY A 14 -0.05 -2.49 -3.07
N MET A 15 0.47 -1.75 -2.09
CA MET A 15 1.85 -1.26 -2.12
C MET A 15 2.88 -2.40 -2.07
N LEU A 16 2.51 -3.56 -1.56
CA LEU A 16 3.37 -4.74 -1.49
C LEU A 16 3.00 -5.81 -2.53
N ALA A 17 2.10 -5.50 -3.44
CA ALA A 17 1.71 -6.43 -4.49
C ALA A 17 2.79 -6.57 -5.57
N GLY A 18 2.85 -7.73 -6.21
CA GLY A 18 3.74 -7.98 -7.35
C GLY A 18 5.17 -8.36 -6.98
N HIS A 19 5.45 -8.69 -5.74
CA HIS A 19 6.78 -9.10 -5.27
C HIS A 19 6.95 -10.62 -5.23
N ASP A 20 8.20 -11.07 -5.23
CA ASP A 20 8.57 -12.49 -5.17
C ASP A 20 7.94 -13.21 -3.97
N GLU A 21 7.80 -12.51 -2.86
CA GLU A 21 7.26 -13.04 -1.61
C GLU A 21 5.74 -13.11 -1.60
N CYS A 22 5.07 -12.57 -2.63
CA CYS A 22 3.63 -12.69 -2.78
C CYS A 22 3.26 -14.08 -3.32
N ASP A 23 2.08 -14.55 -2.90
CA ASP A 23 1.50 -15.76 -3.47
C ASP A 23 0.91 -15.45 -4.85
N GLY A 24 1.36 -16.17 -5.85
CA GLY A 24 0.89 -16.03 -7.22
C GLY A 24 1.96 -16.35 -8.26
N GLU A 25 1.51 -16.50 -9.50
CA GLU A 25 2.39 -16.78 -10.63
C GLU A 25 2.68 -15.50 -11.41
N ILE A 26 3.91 -15.42 -11.92
CA ILE A 26 4.33 -14.34 -12.81
C ILE A 26 4.02 -14.76 -14.23
N LYS A 27 3.16 -14.00 -14.91
CA LYS A 27 2.82 -14.20 -16.32
C LYS A 27 3.04 -12.88 -17.08
N ASP A 28 3.87 -12.91 -18.12
CA ASP A 28 4.16 -11.73 -18.96
C ASP A 28 4.61 -10.50 -18.15
N GLY A 29 5.43 -10.71 -17.13
CA GLY A 29 5.91 -9.65 -16.26
C GLY A 29 4.87 -9.07 -15.32
N LYS A 30 3.77 -9.78 -15.10
CA LYS A 30 2.66 -9.34 -14.23
C LYS A 30 2.29 -10.42 -13.23
N MET A 31 1.76 -9.98 -12.11
CA MET A 31 1.20 -10.81 -11.04
C MET A 31 -0.23 -10.44 -10.74
N GLU A 32 -1.04 -11.41 -10.35
CA GLU A 32 -2.41 -11.17 -9.92
C GLU A 32 -2.43 -10.71 -8.46
N PHE A 33 -3.06 -9.58 -8.19
CA PHE A 33 -3.30 -9.06 -6.85
C PHE A 33 -4.79 -9.10 -6.52
N TYR A 34 -5.10 -9.58 -5.31
CA TYR A 34 -6.48 -9.66 -4.82
C TYR A 34 -6.55 -9.42 -3.32
N GLY A 35 -7.63 -8.78 -2.87
CA GLY A 35 -7.93 -8.65 -1.44
C GLY A 35 -8.59 -9.91 -0.88
N MET A 36 -8.49 -10.13 0.43
CA MET A 36 -9.08 -11.31 1.10
C MET A 36 -10.60 -11.41 0.97
N ALA A 37 -11.30 -10.30 0.76
CA ALA A 37 -12.73 -10.26 0.52
C ALA A 37 -13.10 -10.31 -0.98
N SER A 38 -12.14 -10.54 -1.88
CA SER A 38 -12.40 -10.74 -3.30
C SER A 38 -12.91 -12.16 -3.58
N GLU A 39 -13.60 -12.32 -4.71
CA GLU A 39 -14.07 -13.63 -5.15
C GLU A 39 -12.91 -14.62 -5.33
N THR A 40 -11.82 -14.18 -5.97
CA THR A 40 -10.62 -14.98 -6.17
C THR A 40 -10.01 -15.47 -4.84
N ALA A 41 -9.92 -14.60 -3.84
CA ALA A 41 -9.39 -14.98 -2.54
C ALA A 41 -10.30 -15.97 -1.81
N MET A 42 -11.61 -15.75 -1.88
CA MET A 42 -12.59 -16.65 -1.25
C MET A 42 -12.57 -18.04 -1.88
N ASP A 43 -12.40 -18.15 -3.19
CA ASP A 43 -12.29 -19.43 -3.89
C ASP A 43 -10.96 -20.12 -3.54
N ARG A 44 -9.85 -19.40 -3.57
CA ARG A 44 -8.49 -19.92 -3.35
C ARG A 44 -8.28 -20.43 -1.94
N HIS A 45 -8.79 -19.69 -0.95
CA HIS A 45 -8.62 -20.02 0.47
C HIS A 45 -9.81 -20.80 1.05
N LYS A 46 -10.78 -21.21 0.23
CA LYS A 46 -11.96 -21.99 0.64
C LYS A 46 -12.62 -21.39 1.88
N VAL A 47 -12.90 -20.09 1.84
CA VAL A 47 -13.48 -19.36 2.97
C VAL A 47 -14.85 -19.92 3.31
N PRO A 48 -15.09 -20.43 4.55
CA PRO A 48 -16.38 -20.93 4.96
C PRO A 48 -17.42 -19.79 5.04
N HIS A 49 -18.68 -20.16 4.85
CA HIS A 49 -19.81 -19.21 4.93
C HIS A 49 -19.72 -18.05 3.92
N ARG A 50 -19.24 -18.35 2.71
CA ARG A 50 -19.12 -17.38 1.64
C ARG A 50 -20.44 -16.65 1.33
N GLU A 51 -21.56 -17.32 1.48
CA GLU A 51 -22.89 -16.77 1.26
C GLU A 51 -23.28 -15.63 2.19
N TYR A 52 -22.61 -15.52 3.35
CA TYR A 52 -22.81 -14.44 4.31
C TYR A 52 -21.83 -13.28 4.16
N ARG A 53 -20.87 -13.40 3.24
CA ARG A 53 -19.85 -12.38 2.99
C ARG A 53 -20.05 -11.73 1.64
N GLY A 54 -20.15 -10.42 1.62
CA GLY A 54 -20.11 -9.67 0.38
C GLY A 54 -18.72 -9.72 -0.26
N VAL A 55 -18.69 -9.67 -1.59
CA VAL A 55 -17.43 -9.52 -2.33
C VAL A 55 -17.04 -8.06 -2.36
N GLU A 56 -16.07 -7.67 -1.53
CA GLU A 56 -15.61 -6.30 -1.39
C GLU A 56 -14.29 -6.04 -2.11
N GLY A 57 -13.48 -7.08 -2.31
CA GLY A 57 -12.17 -6.98 -2.93
C GLY A 57 -12.22 -7.01 -4.46
N LYS A 58 -11.21 -6.40 -5.06
CA LYS A 58 -11.01 -6.38 -6.51
C LYS A 58 -9.76 -7.19 -6.86
N THR A 59 -9.88 -8.02 -7.91
CA THR A 59 -8.73 -8.71 -8.50
C THR A 59 -8.18 -7.87 -9.64
N VAL A 60 -6.90 -7.55 -9.58
CA VAL A 60 -6.20 -6.77 -10.60
C VAL A 60 -4.86 -7.39 -10.94
N SER A 61 -4.41 -7.18 -12.17
CA SER A 61 -3.06 -7.56 -12.59
C SER A 61 -2.11 -6.40 -12.31
N VAL A 62 -1.01 -6.69 -11.60
CA VAL A 62 0.01 -5.70 -11.24
C VAL A 62 1.35 -6.07 -11.86
N PRO A 63 2.22 -5.10 -12.18
CA PRO A 63 3.56 -5.39 -12.67
C PRO A 63 4.37 -6.19 -11.65
N TYR A 64 5.18 -7.11 -12.14
CA TYR A 64 6.18 -7.79 -11.31
C TYR A 64 7.25 -6.79 -10.84
N ARG A 65 7.58 -6.80 -9.56
CA ARG A 65 8.41 -5.79 -8.91
C ARG A 65 9.67 -6.34 -8.25
N GLY A 66 9.96 -7.62 -8.41
CA GLY A 66 11.12 -8.26 -7.80
C GLY A 66 11.00 -8.43 -6.28
N PRO A 67 12.12 -8.46 -5.56
CA PRO A 67 12.12 -8.66 -4.10
C PRO A 67 11.41 -7.53 -3.36
N VAL A 68 10.63 -7.86 -2.34
CA VAL A 68 9.91 -6.87 -1.51
C VAL A 68 10.85 -5.92 -0.77
N ASN A 69 12.08 -6.36 -0.50
CA ASN A 69 13.06 -5.56 0.22
C ASN A 69 13.30 -4.19 -0.44
N ASN A 70 13.33 -4.13 -1.76
CA ASN A 70 13.49 -2.87 -2.49
C ASN A 70 12.35 -1.88 -2.19
N THR A 71 11.12 -2.36 -2.17
CA THR A 71 9.95 -1.55 -1.84
C THR A 71 9.96 -1.12 -0.37
N ILE A 72 10.37 -1.99 0.53
CA ILE A 72 10.51 -1.63 1.96
C ILE A 72 11.55 -0.52 2.16
N ILE A 73 12.68 -0.63 1.48
CA ILE A 73 13.72 0.42 1.52
C ILE A 73 13.16 1.76 1.02
N ASP A 74 12.41 1.76 -0.08
CA ASP A 74 11.80 2.97 -0.62
C ASP A 74 10.80 3.59 0.35
N ILE A 75 9.93 2.78 0.94
CA ILE A 75 8.94 3.24 1.93
C ILE A 75 9.64 3.88 3.13
N LEU A 76 10.63 3.19 3.69
CA LEU A 76 11.38 3.69 4.85
C LEU A 76 12.17 4.95 4.52
N SER A 77 12.77 5.03 3.34
CA SER A 77 13.47 6.22 2.87
C SER A 77 12.52 7.41 2.73
N GLY A 78 11.32 7.18 2.21
CA GLY A 78 10.28 8.21 2.11
C GLY A 78 9.84 8.73 3.47
N ILE A 79 9.68 7.85 4.45
CA ILE A 79 9.33 8.23 5.82
C ILE A 79 10.45 9.05 6.46
N ARG A 80 11.72 8.64 6.30
CA ARG A 80 12.87 9.41 6.80
C ARG A 80 12.96 10.80 6.17
N SER A 81 12.73 10.88 4.86
CA SER A 81 12.72 12.17 4.16
C SER A 81 11.60 13.07 4.68
N ALA A 82 10.41 12.53 4.88
CA ALA A 82 9.29 13.30 5.45
C ALA A 82 9.64 13.84 6.84
N CYS A 83 10.25 13.02 7.71
CA CYS A 83 10.70 13.46 9.02
C CYS A 83 11.75 14.60 8.90
N THR A 84 12.67 14.48 7.97
CA THR A 84 13.70 15.52 7.72
C THR A 84 13.05 16.84 7.29
N TYR A 85 12.09 16.80 6.38
CA TYR A 85 11.44 18.01 5.86
C TYR A 85 10.69 18.80 6.93
N VAL A 86 10.10 18.12 7.90
CA VAL A 86 9.35 18.80 8.99
C VAL A 86 10.15 18.98 10.26
N GLY A 87 11.42 18.53 10.30
CA GLY A 87 12.27 18.62 11.48
C GLY A 87 11.95 17.64 12.60
N ALA A 88 11.29 16.53 12.29
CA ALA A 88 11.01 15.48 13.25
C ALA A 88 12.22 14.55 13.40
N LYS A 89 12.75 14.41 14.61
CA LYS A 89 13.89 13.53 14.89
C LYS A 89 13.51 12.06 15.04
N ARG A 90 12.24 11.77 15.27
CA ARG A 90 11.66 10.43 15.44
C ARG A 90 10.31 10.36 14.78
N LEU A 91 9.92 9.14 14.34
CA LEU A 91 8.63 8.92 13.71
C LEU A 91 7.45 9.39 14.57
N LYS A 92 7.47 9.09 15.85
CA LYS A 92 6.38 9.51 16.77
C LYS A 92 6.28 11.02 16.95
N SER A 93 7.30 11.79 16.56
CA SER A 93 7.27 13.25 16.59
C SER A 93 6.70 13.85 15.31
N LEU A 94 6.49 13.04 14.28
CA LEU A 94 6.04 13.51 12.97
C LEU A 94 4.68 14.21 13.04
N SER A 95 3.72 13.67 13.80
CA SER A 95 2.39 14.28 13.96
C SER A 95 2.42 15.65 14.65
N LYS A 96 3.42 15.89 15.50
CA LYS A 96 3.58 17.17 16.17
C LYS A 96 4.31 18.20 15.31
N CYS A 97 5.13 17.76 14.36
CA CYS A 97 5.93 18.63 13.49
C CYS A 97 5.26 18.92 12.15
N ALA A 98 4.37 18.04 11.69
CA ALA A 98 3.70 18.16 10.41
C ALA A 98 2.50 19.12 10.48
N THR A 99 2.28 19.83 9.39
CA THR A 99 1.09 20.69 9.20
C THR A 99 0.30 20.19 8.00
N PHE A 100 -0.99 20.00 8.20
CA PHE A 100 -1.91 19.66 7.12
C PHE A 100 -2.56 20.92 6.57
N VAL A 101 -2.59 21.03 5.26
CA VAL A 101 -3.24 22.15 4.56
C VAL A 101 -4.40 21.57 3.75
N ARG A 102 -5.59 22.12 3.97
CA ARG A 102 -6.75 21.76 3.16
C ARG A 102 -6.62 22.41 1.79
N VAL A 103 -6.73 21.61 0.76
CA VAL A 103 -6.65 22.07 -0.63
C VAL A 103 -7.85 21.57 -1.43
N ASN A 104 -8.13 22.24 -2.55
CA ASN A 104 -9.07 21.71 -3.53
C ASN A 104 -8.49 20.47 -4.19
N ASN A 105 -9.36 19.72 -4.86
CA ASN A 105 -8.96 18.50 -5.57
C ASN A 105 -7.97 18.88 -6.69
N THR A 106 -6.69 18.63 -6.44
CA THR A 106 -5.60 18.93 -7.36
C THR A 106 -4.95 17.65 -7.85
N HIS A 107 -4.64 17.58 -9.14
CA HIS A 107 -3.92 16.46 -9.74
C HIS A 107 -2.52 16.91 -10.14
N ASN A 108 -1.50 16.24 -9.57
CA ASN A 108 -0.11 16.51 -9.94
C ASN A 108 0.33 15.50 -11.01
N THR A 109 0.44 15.96 -12.25
CA THR A 109 0.82 15.12 -13.39
C THR A 109 2.31 14.79 -13.46
N ILE A 110 3.16 15.49 -12.69
CA ILE A 110 4.61 15.26 -12.68
C ILE A 110 4.96 13.95 -11.97
N TYR A 111 4.29 13.67 -10.85
CA TYR A 111 4.51 12.49 -10.04
C TYR A 111 3.35 11.49 -10.08
N GLY A 112 2.27 11.83 -10.73
CA GLY A 112 1.02 11.09 -10.73
C GLY A 112 0.68 10.47 -12.07
N ASN A 113 1.57 9.70 -12.65
CA ASN A 113 1.19 8.77 -13.71
C ASN A 113 0.66 7.51 -13.03
N ALA A 114 -0.59 7.56 -12.71
CA ALA A 114 -1.33 6.35 -12.37
C ALA A 114 -1.67 5.59 -13.63
#